data_0d32ee93df146bb74038ddb0ea716f19
#
_entry.id   0d32ee93df146bb74038ddb0ea716f19
#
_cell.length_a   1.000
_cell.length_b   1.000
_cell.length_c   1.000
_cell.angle_alpha   90.00
_cell.angle_beta   90.00
_cell.angle_gamma   90.00
#
_symmetry.space_group_name_H-M   'P 1'
#
loop_
_entity.id
_entity.type
_entity.pdbx_description
1 polymer ?
#
loop_
_entity_poly.entity_id
_entity_poly.type
_entity_poly.pdbx_seq_one_letter_code
_entity_poly.pdbx_strand_id
1 'polypeptide(L)'
;MTFKSGYLTVRETEIWNLRKLIPNQSEIARKLGISRQAVNFALISIEDKMERTFNETLDSNNLTPVTMNLVDGVMEAYSPAYQLPVIVSLSNINGLKVWYLYEGNCLRCNLERSCRRTLLDEADERGVDVADDERKMEPTKLALKVYSDDLKEKTILGS
;
A
#
# COMPACT_ATOMS: atom_id res chain seq x y z
N MET A 1 16.00 -0.43 14.29
CA MET A 1 14.63 -0.06 13.91
C MET A 1 14.11 -1.05 12.89
N THR A 2 12.98 -1.68 13.18
CA THR A 2 12.40 -2.65 12.26
C THR A 2 11.78 -1.92 11.08
N PHE A 3 12.20 -2.29 9.90
CA PHE A 3 11.77 -1.69 8.67
C PHE A 3 10.55 -2.47 8.13
N LYS A 4 9.41 -1.81 7.97
CA LYS A 4 8.16 -2.49 7.61
C LYS A 4 7.68 -2.23 6.19
N SER A 5 8.35 -1.37 5.46
CA SER A 5 7.95 -1.00 4.10
C SER A 5 8.73 -1.76 3.03
N GLY A 6 8.72 -3.08 3.10
CA GLY A 6 9.40 -3.92 2.14
C GLY A 6 10.92 -3.77 2.21
N TYR A 7 11.57 -3.55 1.08
CA TYR A 7 13.04 -3.47 0.98
C TYR A 7 13.59 -2.04 1.07
N LEU A 8 12.77 -1.05 1.39
CA LEU A 8 13.22 0.34 1.44
C LEU A 8 14.09 0.58 2.67
N THR A 9 15.12 1.42 2.52
CA THR A 9 15.90 1.91 3.65
C THR A 9 15.09 2.97 4.42
N VAL A 10 15.59 3.37 5.61
CA VAL A 10 14.94 4.42 6.41
C VAL A 10 14.81 5.71 5.61
N ARG A 11 15.87 6.13 4.91
CA ARG A 11 15.85 7.33 4.09
C ARG A 11 14.91 7.19 2.88
N GLU A 12 14.91 6.04 2.26
CA GLU A 12 13.99 5.78 1.14
C GLU A 12 12.53 5.81 1.60
N THR A 13 12.23 5.27 2.76
CA THR A 13 10.88 5.34 3.35
C THR A 13 10.45 6.78 3.57
N GLU A 14 11.35 7.61 4.10
CA GLU A 14 11.09 9.03 4.31
C GLU A 14 10.78 9.74 2.98
N ILE A 15 11.57 9.49 1.95
CA ILE A 15 11.37 10.08 0.62
C ILE A 15 10.08 9.56 -0.02
N TRP A 16 9.78 8.28 0.12
CA TRP A 16 8.54 7.69 -0.37
C TRP A 16 7.31 8.34 0.27
N ASN A 17 7.34 8.54 1.58
CA ASN A 17 6.25 9.20 2.30
C ASN A 17 6.07 10.65 1.84
N LEU A 18 7.16 11.37 1.62
CA LEU A 18 7.08 12.74 1.09
C LEU A 18 6.55 12.77 -0.34
N ARG A 19 6.92 11.79 -1.18
CA ARG A 19 6.45 11.69 -2.56
C ARG A 19 4.92 11.55 -2.66
N LYS A 20 4.29 10.92 -1.67
CA LYS A 20 2.82 10.83 -1.61
C LYS A 20 2.16 12.19 -1.50
N LEU A 21 2.82 13.12 -0.81
CA LEU A 21 2.29 14.45 -0.51
C LEU A 21 2.83 15.52 -1.46
N ILE A 22 4.07 15.37 -1.92
CA ILE A 22 4.81 16.37 -2.70
C ILE A 22 5.31 15.70 -4.00
N PRO A 23 4.63 15.92 -5.13
CA PRO A 23 5.10 15.35 -6.40
C PRO A 23 6.41 15.95 -6.92
N ASN A 24 6.71 17.19 -6.55
CA ASN A 24 7.85 17.91 -7.07
C ASN A 24 9.15 17.52 -6.36
N GLN A 25 10.11 16.97 -7.11
CA GLN A 25 11.39 16.50 -6.57
C GLN A 25 12.21 17.63 -5.93
N SER A 26 12.17 18.82 -6.49
CA SER A 26 12.91 19.96 -5.96
C SER A 26 12.39 20.39 -4.59
N GLU A 27 11.09 20.28 -4.35
CA GLU A 27 10.49 20.57 -3.04
C GLU A 27 10.88 19.51 -2.01
N ILE A 28 10.90 18.25 -2.39
CA ILE A 28 11.37 17.17 -1.52
C ILE A 28 12.83 17.42 -1.14
N ALA A 29 13.66 17.77 -2.11
CA ALA A 29 15.08 18.06 -1.91
C ALA A 29 15.28 19.20 -0.91
N ARG A 30 14.55 20.30 -1.08
CA ARG A 30 14.60 21.44 -0.15
C ARG A 30 14.21 21.05 1.26
N LYS A 31 13.14 20.26 1.38
CA LYS A 31 12.62 19.83 2.68
C LYS A 31 13.61 18.95 3.44
N LEU A 32 14.38 18.14 2.72
CA LEU A 32 15.36 17.22 3.32
C LEU A 32 16.78 17.79 3.38
N GLY A 33 17.02 18.95 2.77
CA GLY A 33 18.35 19.55 2.73
C GLY A 33 19.35 18.76 1.88
N ILE A 34 18.88 18.10 0.82
CA ILE A 34 19.70 17.30 -0.11
C ILE A 34 19.50 17.80 -1.54
N SER A 35 20.33 17.33 -2.47
CA SER A 35 20.21 17.73 -3.87
C SER A 35 19.00 17.08 -4.54
N ARG A 36 18.49 17.72 -5.58
CA ARG A 36 17.45 17.16 -6.43
C ARG A 36 17.91 15.84 -7.07
N GLN A 37 19.19 15.76 -7.46
CA GLN A 37 19.78 14.55 -8.03
C GLN A 37 19.71 13.39 -7.03
N ALA A 38 20.02 13.65 -5.76
CA ALA A 38 19.93 12.64 -4.70
C ALA A 38 18.50 12.13 -4.53
N VAL A 39 17.52 13.03 -4.58
CA VAL A 39 16.10 12.66 -4.55
C VAL A 39 15.76 11.80 -5.76
N ASN A 40 16.19 12.18 -6.95
CA ASN A 40 15.89 11.41 -8.18
C ASN A 40 16.47 10.00 -8.12
N PHE A 41 17.72 9.85 -7.68
CA PHE A 41 18.34 8.52 -7.52
C PHE A 41 17.59 7.68 -6.48
N ALA A 42 17.18 8.30 -5.38
CA ALA A 42 16.39 7.60 -4.37
C ALA A 42 15.04 7.13 -4.94
N LEU A 43 14.35 7.99 -5.70
CA LEU A 43 13.06 7.63 -6.30
C LEU A 43 13.19 6.50 -7.33
N ILE A 44 14.27 6.47 -8.10
CA ILE A 44 14.56 5.37 -9.03
C ILE A 44 14.70 4.06 -8.24
N SER A 45 15.47 4.08 -7.15
CA SER A 45 15.67 2.92 -6.30
C SER A 45 14.36 2.48 -5.63
N ILE A 46 13.57 3.43 -5.14
CA ILE A 46 12.27 3.17 -4.51
C ILE A 46 11.31 2.48 -5.50
N GLU A 47 11.22 3.01 -6.72
CA GLU A 47 10.35 2.44 -7.74
C GLU A 47 10.71 0.99 -8.04
N ASP A 48 12.01 0.72 -8.25
CA ASP A 48 12.51 -0.64 -8.48
C ASP A 48 12.19 -1.59 -7.32
N LYS A 49 12.42 -1.14 -6.09
CA LYS A 49 12.20 -1.94 -4.88
C LYS A 49 10.71 -2.20 -4.64
N MET A 50 9.86 -1.19 -4.85
CA MET A 50 8.41 -1.32 -4.70
C MET A 50 7.84 -2.29 -5.73
N GLU A 51 8.26 -2.14 -6.97
CA GLU A 51 7.86 -3.02 -8.06
C GLU A 51 8.28 -4.47 -7.77
N ARG A 52 9.50 -4.66 -7.32
CA ARG A 52 10.01 -5.98 -6.95
C ARG A 52 9.20 -6.59 -5.81
N THR A 53 8.90 -5.81 -4.78
CA THR A 53 8.09 -6.27 -3.64
C THR A 53 6.73 -6.77 -4.09
N PHE A 54 6.06 -6.01 -4.95
CA PHE A 54 4.75 -6.40 -5.48
C PHE A 54 4.84 -7.62 -6.41
N ASN A 55 5.85 -7.66 -7.26
CA ASN A 55 6.03 -8.81 -8.17
C ASN A 55 6.34 -10.11 -7.41
N GLU A 56 7.16 -10.03 -6.38
CA GLU A 56 7.41 -11.18 -5.51
C GLU A 56 6.14 -11.65 -4.79
N THR A 57 5.30 -10.72 -4.38
CA THR A 57 4.02 -11.03 -3.75
C THR A 57 3.08 -11.73 -4.74
N LEU A 58 3.02 -11.24 -5.98
CA LEU A 58 2.25 -11.89 -7.05
C LEU A 58 2.71 -13.33 -7.26
N ASP A 59 4.02 -13.53 -7.37
CA ASP A 59 4.59 -14.85 -7.62
C ASP A 59 4.35 -15.80 -6.45
N SER A 60 4.59 -15.33 -5.22
CA SER A 60 4.44 -16.15 -4.01
C SER A 60 3.01 -16.60 -3.75
N ASN A 61 2.04 -15.81 -4.19
CA ASN A 61 0.61 -16.10 -3.98
C ASN A 61 -0.13 -16.52 -5.24
N ASN A 62 0.59 -16.71 -6.35
CA ASN A 62 0.02 -17.07 -7.65
C ASN A 62 -1.10 -16.12 -8.07
N LEU A 63 -0.84 -14.82 -8.02
CA LEU A 63 -1.79 -13.78 -8.36
C LEU A 63 -1.51 -13.19 -9.73
N THR A 64 -2.56 -12.73 -10.39
CA THR A 64 -2.47 -11.99 -11.65
C THR A 64 -2.63 -10.50 -11.37
N PRO A 65 -1.72 -9.62 -11.84
CA PRO A 65 -1.84 -8.19 -11.56
C PRO A 65 -2.99 -7.55 -12.35
N VAL A 66 -3.65 -6.57 -11.72
CA VAL A 66 -4.69 -5.74 -12.36
C VAL A 66 -4.23 -4.28 -12.42
N THR A 67 -3.93 -3.68 -11.27
CA THR A 67 -3.33 -2.33 -11.19
C THR A 67 -2.24 -2.30 -10.15
N MET A 68 -1.26 -1.43 -10.32
CA MET A 68 -0.15 -1.29 -9.39
C MET A 68 0.11 0.19 -9.12
N ASN A 69 -0.16 0.62 -7.89
CA ASN A 69 0.06 1.99 -7.44
C ASN A 69 1.28 2.02 -6.53
N LEU A 70 2.43 2.38 -7.08
CA LEU A 70 3.70 2.38 -6.35
C LEU A 70 3.82 3.57 -5.41
N VAL A 71 3.10 4.67 -5.68
CA VAL A 71 3.13 5.87 -4.83
C VAL A 71 2.42 5.61 -3.52
N ASP A 72 1.20 5.11 -3.59
CA ASP A 72 0.36 4.87 -2.41
C ASP A 72 0.57 3.48 -1.81
N GLY A 73 1.31 2.61 -2.50
CA GLY A 73 1.63 1.27 -1.99
C GLY A 73 0.44 0.34 -1.97
N VAL A 74 -0.36 0.35 -3.03
CA VAL A 74 -1.54 -0.52 -3.18
C VAL A 74 -1.54 -1.17 -4.55
N MET A 75 -1.83 -2.45 -4.58
CA MET A 75 -1.96 -3.20 -5.84
C MET A 75 -3.29 -3.96 -5.83
N GLU A 76 -4.01 -3.87 -6.94
CA GLU A 76 -5.12 -4.76 -7.19
C GLU A 76 -4.63 -5.95 -7.99
N ALA A 77 -5.06 -7.14 -7.60
CA ALA A 77 -4.69 -8.38 -8.26
C ALA A 77 -5.90 -9.33 -8.28
N TYR A 78 -5.72 -10.45 -8.93
CA TYR A 78 -6.75 -11.47 -9.02
C TYR A 78 -6.16 -12.84 -8.69
N SER A 79 -6.89 -13.63 -7.94
CA SER A 79 -6.50 -15.01 -7.61
C SER A 79 -7.24 -15.99 -8.51
N PRO A 80 -6.56 -16.60 -9.51
CA PRO A 80 -7.21 -17.64 -10.33
C PRO A 80 -7.62 -18.88 -9.53
N ALA A 81 -6.85 -19.21 -8.49
CA ALA A 81 -7.12 -20.38 -7.65
C ALA A 81 -8.42 -20.24 -6.87
N TYR A 82 -8.65 -19.06 -6.29
CA TYR A 82 -9.86 -18.79 -5.49
C TYR A 82 -10.94 -18.04 -6.28
N GLN A 83 -10.65 -17.62 -7.49
CA GLN A 83 -11.55 -16.88 -8.39
C GLN A 83 -12.15 -15.64 -7.72
N LEU A 84 -11.28 -14.83 -7.13
CA LEU A 84 -11.69 -13.58 -6.47
C LEU A 84 -10.62 -12.50 -6.57
N PRO A 85 -11.03 -11.23 -6.41
CA PRO A 85 -10.08 -10.12 -6.37
C PRO A 85 -9.28 -10.13 -5.08
N VAL A 86 -8.08 -9.55 -5.17
CA VAL A 86 -7.13 -9.45 -4.07
C VAL A 86 -6.59 -8.02 -4.04
N ILE A 87 -6.45 -7.46 -2.85
CA ILE A 87 -5.75 -6.19 -2.65
C ILE A 87 -4.47 -6.50 -1.87
N VAL A 88 -3.35 -5.95 -2.35
CA VAL A 88 -2.07 -5.99 -1.64
C VAL A 88 -1.75 -4.57 -1.21
N SER A 89 -1.45 -4.39 0.07
CA SER A 89 -1.12 -3.07 0.61
C SER A 89 0.23 -3.09 1.30
N LEU A 90 0.98 -2.00 1.16
CA LEU A 90 2.24 -1.78 1.85
C LEU A 90 2.10 -0.59 2.77
N SER A 91 2.20 -0.82 4.07
CA SER A 91 1.98 0.16 5.12
C SER A 91 3.27 0.40 5.91
N ASN A 92 3.49 1.63 6.36
CA ASN A 92 4.61 1.95 7.26
C ASN A 92 4.43 1.30 8.63
N ILE A 93 3.19 1.13 9.07
CA ILE A 93 2.86 0.60 10.40
C ILE A 93 2.78 -0.93 10.36
N ASN A 94 2.06 -1.48 9.39
CA ASN A 94 1.70 -2.89 9.36
C ASN A 94 2.51 -3.74 8.38
N GLY A 95 3.34 -3.11 7.52
CA GLY A 95 4.09 -3.81 6.49
C GLY A 95 3.22 -4.27 5.34
N LEU A 96 3.61 -5.36 4.71
CA LEU A 96 2.91 -5.91 3.56
C LEU A 96 1.73 -6.76 4.01
N LYS A 97 0.55 -6.49 3.45
CA LYS A 97 -0.68 -7.25 3.72
C LYS A 97 -1.31 -7.69 2.42
N VAL A 98 -1.87 -8.90 2.41
CA VAL A 98 -2.59 -9.46 1.27
C VAL A 98 -4.03 -9.70 1.71
N TRP A 99 -4.97 -9.06 1.03
CA TRP A 99 -6.39 -9.09 1.37
C TRP A 99 -7.15 -9.83 0.28
N TYR A 100 -7.54 -11.09 0.57
CA TYR A 100 -8.42 -11.83 -0.31
C TYR A 100 -9.85 -11.39 -0.04
N LEU A 101 -10.53 -10.89 -1.06
CA LEU A 101 -11.86 -10.29 -0.90
C LEU A 101 -12.95 -11.35 -0.93
N TYR A 102 -13.02 -12.15 0.11
CA TYR A 102 -14.10 -13.12 0.29
C TYR A 102 -15.40 -12.42 0.64
N GLU A 103 -16.51 -12.95 0.12
CA GLU A 103 -17.84 -12.55 0.56
C GLU A 103 -18.28 -13.45 1.73
N GLY A 104 -18.65 -12.81 2.82
CA GLY A 104 -19.26 -13.48 3.99
C GLY A 104 -18.26 -14.10 4.96
N ASN A 105 -18.75 -14.52 6.11
CA ASN A 105 -18.05 -15.26 7.17
C ASN A 105 -16.95 -14.53 7.97
N CYS A 106 -16.72 -13.25 7.76
CA CYS A 106 -15.83 -12.50 8.63
C CYS A 106 -16.33 -12.51 10.09
N LEU A 107 -17.63 -12.54 10.30
CA LEU A 107 -18.24 -12.58 11.64
C LEU A 107 -17.87 -13.84 12.44
N ARG A 108 -17.55 -14.95 11.76
CA ARG A 108 -17.15 -16.20 12.38
C ARG A 108 -15.65 -16.44 12.35
N CYS A 109 -14.90 -15.50 11.76
CA CYS A 109 -13.46 -15.60 11.65
C CYS A 109 -12.82 -15.08 12.94
N ASN A 110 -11.91 -15.86 13.53
CA ASN A 110 -11.19 -15.46 14.73
C ASN A 110 -10.16 -14.34 14.47
N LEU A 111 -9.88 -14.00 13.21
CA LEU A 111 -8.99 -12.91 12.81
C LEU A 111 -9.73 -11.59 12.56
N GLU A 112 -11.04 -11.57 12.66
CA GLU A 112 -11.88 -10.42 12.29
C GLU A 112 -11.45 -9.13 13.01
N ARG A 113 -11.20 -9.18 14.32
CA ARG A 113 -10.77 -8.01 15.09
C ARG A 113 -9.40 -7.51 14.65
N SER A 114 -8.48 -8.42 14.39
CA SER A 114 -7.13 -8.09 13.94
C SER A 114 -7.16 -7.47 12.55
N CYS A 115 -7.93 -8.03 11.63
CA CYS A 115 -8.11 -7.48 10.28
C CYS A 115 -8.71 -6.08 10.33
N ARG A 116 -9.76 -5.88 11.13
CA ARG A 116 -10.41 -4.58 11.26
C ARG A 116 -9.45 -3.53 11.83
N ARG A 117 -8.69 -3.88 12.86
CA ARG A 117 -7.69 -2.97 13.44
C ARG A 117 -6.65 -2.56 12.41
N THR A 118 -6.09 -3.52 11.68
CA THR A 118 -5.10 -3.25 10.63
C THR A 118 -5.66 -2.31 9.58
N LEU A 119 -6.88 -2.55 9.12
CA LEU A 119 -7.54 -1.71 8.12
C LEU A 119 -7.80 -0.30 8.62
N LEU A 120 -8.21 -0.13 9.88
CA LEU A 120 -8.42 1.19 10.47
C LEU A 120 -7.11 1.94 10.66
N ASP A 121 -6.04 1.25 11.05
CA ASP A 121 -4.69 1.85 11.12
C ASP A 121 -4.25 2.34 9.74
N GLU A 122 -4.48 1.57 8.70
CA GLU A 122 -4.14 1.97 7.33
C GLU A 122 -5.03 3.09 6.81
N ALA A 123 -6.29 3.13 7.21
CA ALA A 123 -7.18 4.26 6.88
C ALA A 123 -6.62 5.56 7.46
N ASP A 124 -6.20 5.55 8.72
CA ASP A 124 -5.58 6.71 9.36
C ASP A 124 -4.29 7.11 8.65
N GLU A 125 -3.42 6.16 8.34
CA GLU A 125 -2.16 6.39 7.63
C GLU A 125 -2.39 7.00 6.24
N ARG A 126 -3.43 6.57 5.54
CA ARG A 126 -3.75 7.00 4.17
C ARG A 126 -4.66 8.22 4.12
N GLY A 127 -5.09 8.74 5.26
CA GLY A 127 -5.99 9.89 5.32
C GLY A 127 -7.40 9.58 4.82
N VAL A 128 -7.86 8.36 4.99
CA VAL A 128 -9.20 7.93 4.60
C VAL A 128 -10.14 8.07 5.80
N ASP A 129 -11.18 8.88 5.64
CA ASP A 129 -12.21 9.04 6.68
C ASP A 129 -13.13 7.81 6.69
N VAL A 130 -13.26 7.21 7.87
CA VAL A 130 -14.14 6.07 8.10
C VAL A 130 -15.18 6.48 9.13
N ALA A 131 -16.45 6.52 8.72
CA ALA A 131 -17.55 6.87 9.61
C ALA A 131 -17.79 5.80 10.68
N ASP A 132 -18.47 6.13 11.76
CA ASP A 132 -18.67 5.20 12.89
C ASP A 132 -19.40 3.93 12.47
N ASP A 133 -20.38 4.02 11.55
CA ASP A 133 -21.08 2.86 11.01
C ASP A 133 -20.18 2.03 10.09
N GLU A 134 -19.30 2.68 9.34
CA GLU A 134 -18.34 2.02 8.45
C GLU A 134 -17.28 1.24 9.23
N ARG A 135 -16.91 1.72 10.42
CA ARG A 135 -15.94 1.04 11.30
C ARG A 135 -16.42 -0.35 11.72
N LYS A 136 -17.73 -0.59 11.66
CA LYS A 136 -18.35 -1.87 12.03
C LYS A 136 -18.54 -2.81 10.84
N MET A 137 -18.18 -2.38 9.64
CA MET A 137 -18.26 -3.21 8.44
C MET A 137 -17.41 -4.47 8.56
N GLU A 138 -17.79 -5.50 7.83
CA GLU A 138 -16.93 -6.66 7.65
C GLU A 138 -15.59 -6.24 7.05
N PRO A 139 -14.47 -6.87 7.45
CA PRO A 139 -13.15 -6.51 6.92
C PRO A 139 -13.05 -6.44 5.40
N THR A 140 -13.72 -7.33 4.67
CA THR A 140 -13.72 -7.29 3.20
C THR A 140 -14.30 -5.99 2.65
N LYS A 141 -15.42 -5.54 3.19
CA LYS A 141 -16.06 -4.29 2.80
C LYS A 141 -15.25 -3.09 3.24
N LEU A 142 -14.69 -3.16 4.45
CA LEU A 142 -13.84 -2.11 4.98
C LEU A 142 -12.57 -1.95 4.13
N ALA A 143 -11.97 -3.05 3.67
CA ALA A 143 -10.82 -3.02 2.79
C ALA A 143 -11.13 -2.27 1.49
N LEU A 144 -12.27 -2.53 0.88
CA LEU A 144 -12.70 -1.79 -0.32
C LEU A 144 -12.84 -0.29 -0.04
N LYS A 145 -13.39 0.08 1.11
CA LYS A 145 -13.50 1.49 1.51
C LYS A 145 -12.12 2.14 1.68
N VAL A 146 -11.21 1.44 2.34
CA VAL A 146 -9.87 1.99 2.66
C VAL A 146 -9.02 2.18 1.41
N TYR A 147 -9.08 1.24 0.46
CA TYR A 147 -8.15 1.22 -0.67
C TYR A 147 -8.74 1.68 -2.00
N SER A 148 -10.06 1.92 -2.10
CA SER A 148 -10.72 2.17 -3.38
C SER A 148 -10.12 3.33 -4.18
N ASP A 149 -9.75 4.41 -3.53
CA ASP A 149 -9.18 5.58 -4.20
C ASP A 149 -7.77 5.34 -4.75
N ASP A 150 -7.07 4.34 -4.22
CA ASP A 150 -5.70 4.01 -4.58
C ASP A 150 -5.60 2.88 -5.60
N LEU A 151 -6.73 2.29 -6.02
CA LEU A 151 -6.76 1.20 -7.00
C LEU A 151 -6.64 1.73 -8.43
N LYS A 152 -5.48 2.29 -8.74
CA LYS A 152 -5.16 2.87 -10.05
C LYS A 152 -3.66 2.78 -10.31
N GLU A 153 -3.28 2.74 -11.58
CA GLU A 153 -1.87 2.74 -11.96
C GLU A 153 -1.20 4.06 -11.55
N LYS A 154 -0.11 3.95 -10.81
CA LYS A 154 0.71 5.10 -10.44
C LYS A 154 2.15 4.69 -10.30
N THR A 155 3.05 5.39 -10.96
CA THR A 155 4.49 5.16 -10.85
C THR A 155 5.13 6.28 -10.02
N ILE A 156 6.27 5.99 -9.39
CA ILE A 156 6.95 6.96 -8.54
C ILE A 156 7.61 8.05 -9.36
N LEU A 157 8.21 7.68 -10.50
CA LEU A 157 8.89 8.62 -11.41
C LEU A 157 7.92 9.27 -12.39
N GLY A 158 6.81 8.64 -12.70
CA GLY A 158 5.75 9.19 -13.52
C GLY A 158 5.01 10.30 -12.76
N SER A 159 4.65 11.31 -13.43
CA SER A 159 3.92 12.44 -12.86
C SER A 159 2.47 12.11 -12.55
#